data_202f5d21ef8016698a95da3234f8efaf
#
_entry.id   202f5d21ef8016698a95da3234f8efaf
#
_cell.length_a   1.000
_cell.length_b   1.000
_cell.length_c   1.000
_cell.angle_alpha   90.00
_cell.angle_beta   90.00
_cell.angle_gamma   90.00
#
_symmetry.space_group_name_H-M   'P 1'
#
loop_
_entity.id
_entity.type
_entity.pdbx_description
1 polymer ?
#
loop_
_entity_poly.entity_id
_entity_poly.type
_entity_poly.pdbx_seq_one_letter_code
_entity_poly.pdbx_strand_id
1 'polypeptide(L)'
;MKRGSLIGLLLAVALAALAALLPGGEAEPPVIGPAQVVDGDTLGVAGQRIRLHGVDAPEANQLCERGGQPWRCGADATEALRGLLAGRPVACTPVDRDRFGRIVARCAVEGQDLGAWLVGQGLAVAYTDYSWRYVPAEFWARWHGRGLWGGSFQTPAEHRRAQR
;
A
#
# COMPACT_ATOMS: atom_id res chain seq x y z
N MET A 1 55.99 -20.69 14.04
CA MET A 1 55.29 -21.36 12.92
C MET A 1 53.77 -21.35 13.13
N LYS A 2 53.06 -20.88 12.14
CA LYS A 2 51.71 -20.30 12.10
C LYS A 2 50.56 -21.29 12.47
N ARG A 3 50.13 -21.32 13.73
CA ARG A 3 48.88 -22.03 14.15
C ARG A 3 47.61 -21.16 14.08
N GLY A 4 47.72 -19.85 13.80
CA GLY A 4 46.57 -18.93 13.73
C GLY A 4 45.77 -18.97 12.42
N SER A 5 46.31 -19.52 11.33
CA SER A 5 45.69 -19.48 10.01
C SER A 5 44.57 -20.52 9.80
N LEU A 6 44.70 -21.70 10.44
CA LEU A 6 43.67 -22.74 10.30
C LEU A 6 42.38 -22.43 11.09
N ILE A 7 42.51 -21.87 12.28
CA ILE A 7 41.32 -21.51 13.12
C ILE A 7 40.52 -20.40 12.46
N GLY A 8 41.20 -19.41 11.86
CA GLY A 8 40.52 -18.34 11.10
C GLY A 8 39.78 -18.86 9.87
N LEU A 9 40.35 -19.84 9.16
CA LEU A 9 39.71 -20.44 7.99
C LEU A 9 38.50 -21.28 8.38
N LEU A 10 38.56 -22.05 9.48
CA LEU A 10 37.45 -22.84 9.97
C LEU A 10 36.28 -21.97 10.49
N LEU A 11 36.59 -20.87 11.18
CA LEU A 11 35.60 -19.89 11.60
C LEU A 11 34.88 -19.20 10.41
N ALA A 12 35.65 -18.84 9.36
CA ALA A 12 35.08 -18.24 8.17
C ALA A 12 34.15 -19.23 7.40
N VAL A 13 34.54 -20.48 7.30
CA VAL A 13 33.73 -21.54 6.67
C VAL A 13 32.48 -21.83 7.50
N ALA A 14 32.58 -21.86 8.83
CA ALA A 14 31.42 -22.08 9.72
C ALA A 14 30.43 -20.91 9.66
N LEU A 15 30.91 -19.65 9.59
CA LEU A 15 30.06 -18.46 9.42
C LEU A 15 29.37 -18.45 8.05
N ALA A 16 30.06 -18.84 6.99
CA ALA A 16 29.49 -18.93 5.65
C ALA A 16 28.43 -20.05 5.55
N ALA A 17 28.67 -21.19 6.20
CA ALA A 17 27.71 -22.29 6.27
C ALA A 17 26.48 -21.92 7.10
N LEU A 18 26.64 -21.16 8.20
CA LEU A 18 25.54 -20.68 9.02
C LEU A 18 24.69 -19.62 8.28
N ALA A 19 25.31 -18.76 7.49
CA ALA A 19 24.60 -17.78 6.65
C ALA A 19 23.78 -18.45 5.53
N ALA A 20 24.22 -19.60 5.01
CA ALA A 20 23.50 -20.37 4.00
C ALA A 20 22.31 -21.16 4.58
N LEU A 21 22.25 -21.33 5.91
CA LEU A 21 21.15 -22.01 6.61
C LEU A 21 20.04 -21.03 7.08
N LEU A 22 20.26 -19.71 6.97
CA LEU A 22 19.19 -18.76 7.23
C LEU A 22 18.19 -18.86 6.07
N PRO A 23 16.90 -19.14 6.33
CA PRO A 23 15.90 -19.10 5.28
C PRO A 23 15.83 -17.66 4.78
N GLY A 24 16.53 -17.36 3.70
CA GLY A 24 16.30 -16.16 2.90
C GLY A 24 14.88 -16.30 2.37
N GLY A 25 13.91 -15.64 2.99
CA GLY A 25 12.56 -15.60 2.46
C GLY A 25 12.67 -15.01 1.05
N GLU A 26 12.51 -15.83 0.03
CA GLU A 26 12.45 -15.37 -1.36
C GLU A 26 11.31 -14.36 -1.43
N ALA A 27 11.60 -13.15 -1.81
CA ALA A 27 10.58 -12.12 -2.00
C ALA A 27 9.58 -12.64 -3.04
N GLU A 28 8.30 -12.62 -2.73
CA GLU A 28 7.27 -13.02 -3.71
C GLU A 28 7.44 -12.19 -4.99
N PRO A 29 7.35 -12.84 -6.18
CA PRO A 29 7.51 -12.12 -7.44
C PRO A 29 6.41 -11.06 -7.61
N PRO A 30 6.67 -9.97 -8.34
CA PRO A 30 5.67 -8.96 -8.62
C PRO A 30 4.47 -9.54 -9.37
N VAL A 31 3.26 -9.11 -8.99
CA VAL A 31 2.02 -9.41 -9.70
C VAL A 31 1.80 -8.31 -10.73
N ILE A 32 1.80 -8.67 -12.01
CA ILE A 32 1.71 -7.71 -13.12
C ILE A 32 0.50 -8.06 -14.00
N GLY A 33 -0.28 -7.07 -14.38
CA GLY A 33 -1.41 -7.25 -15.30
C GLY A 33 -2.41 -6.10 -15.26
N PRO A 34 -3.45 -6.17 -16.11
CA PRO A 34 -4.59 -5.26 -16.04
C PRO A 34 -5.24 -5.34 -14.65
N ALA A 35 -5.60 -4.19 -14.08
CA ALA A 35 -6.21 -4.12 -12.78
C ALA A 35 -7.71 -3.85 -12.87
N GLN A 36 -8.50 -4.56 -12.07
CA GLN A 36 -9.87 -4.23 -11.74
C GLN A 36 -9.90 -3.51 -10.39
N VAL A 37 -10.42 -2.29 -10.35
CA VAL A 37 -10.58 -1.54 -9.11
C VAL A 37 -11.80 -2.07 -8.35
N VAL A 38 -11.56 -2.62 -7.16
CA VAL A 38 -12.61 -3.11 -6.26
C VAL A 38 -13.16 -1.93 -5.43
N ASP A 39 -12.26 -1.21 -4.78
CA ASP A 39 -12.53 0.01 -4.00
C ASP A 39 -11.30 0.94 -4.03
N GLY A 40 -11.28 1.98 -3.19
CA GLY A 40 -10.23 3.01 -3.20
C GLY A 40 -8.83 2.53 -2.82
N ASP A 41 -8.67 1.33 -2.24
CA ASP A 41 -7.38 0.77 -1.85
C ASP A 41 -7.21 -0.72 -2.15
N THR A 42 -8.14 -1.31 -2.90
CA THR A 42 -8.13 -2.74 -3.24
C THR A 42 -8.26 -2.95 -4.74
N LEU A 43 -7.38 -3.75 -5.30
CA LEU A 43 -7.31 -4.12 -6.73
C LEU A 43 -7.47 -5.62 -6.90
N GLY A 44 -8.04 -6.04 -8.04
CA GLY A 44 -7.90 -7.37 -8.59
C GLY A 44 -6.89 -7.35 -9.74
N VAL A 45 -5.78 -8.07 -9.63
CA VAL A 45 -4.74 -8.14 -10.67
C VAL A 45 -4.38 -9.59 -10.92
N ALA A 46 -4.42 -10.04 -12.16
CA ALA A 46 -4.13 -11.43 -12.54
C ALA A 46 -4.88 -12.46 -11.67
N GLY A 47 -6.17 -12.21 -11.35
CA GLY A 47 -7.00 -13.07 -10.52
C GLY A 47 -6.71 -13.02 -9.01
N GLN A 48 -5.76 -12.23 -8.56
CA GLN A 48 -5.39 -12.07 -7.16
C GLN A 48 -5.96 -10.77 -6.58
N ARG A 49 -6.43 -10.84 -5.33
CA ARG A 49 -6.91 -9.67 -4.60
C ARG A 49 -5.75 -9.00 -3.86
N ILE A 50 -5.50 -7.74 -4.18
CA ILE A 50 -4.35 -6.97 -3.69
C ILE A 50 -4.85 -5.75 -2.94
N ARG A 51 -4.41 -5.59 -1.67
CA ARG A 51 -4.60 -4.38 -0.89
C ARG A 51 -3.36 -3.49 -1.02
N LEU A 52 -3.57 -2.21 -1.27
CA LEU A 52 -2.47 -1.24 -1.33
C LEU A 52 -1.83 -1.07 0.06
N HIS A 53 -0.51 -1.29 0.14
CA HIS A 53 0.25 -1.18 1.39
C HIS A 53 0.37 0.28 1.84
N GLY A 54 0.14 0.52 3.15
CA GLY A 54 0.33 1.83 3.78
C GLY A 54 -0.70 2.90 3.39
N VAL A 55 -1.82 2.49 2.80
CA VAL A 55 -2.93 3.35 2.36
C VAL A 55 -4.22 2.88 3.02
N ASP A 56 -5.08 3.81 3.40
CA ASP A 56 -6.45 3.54 3.87
C ASP A 56 -7.42 4.51 3.19
N ALA A 57 -8.19 4.00 2.22
CA ALA A 57 -9.17 4.80 1.49
C ALA A 57 -10.55 4.74 2.15
N PRO A 58 -11.40 5.76 1.98
CA PRO A 58 -12.80 5.68 2.40
C PRO A 58 -13.50 4.47 1.79
N GLU A 59 -14.35 3.82 2.58
CA GLU A 59 -15.17 2.71 2.12
C GLU A 59 -16.05 3.15 0.94
N ALA A 60 -16.34 2.28 -0.01
CA ALA A 60 -17.05 2.63 -1.25
C ALA A 60 -18.39 3.36 -1.02
N ASN A 61 -19.07 3.08 0.10
CA ASN A 61 -20.32 3.72 0.50
C ASN A 61 -20.13 4.86 1.53
N GLN A 62 -18.89 5.18 1.91
CA GLN A 62 -18.62 6.20 2.90
C GLN A 62 -18.97 7.59 2.36
N LEU A 63 -19.66 8.36 3.20
CA LEU A 63 -19.95 9.78 2.96
C LEU A 63 -19.02 10.63 3.81
N CYS A 64 -18.55 11.71 3.22
CA CYS A 64 -17.84 12.81 3.85
C CYS A 64 -18.69 14.07 3.72
N GLU A 65 -18.24 15.20 4.21
CA GLU A 65 -18.90 16.49 4.07
C GLU A 65 -17.97 17.48 3.37
N ARG A 66 -18.51 18.26 2.45
CA ARG A 66 -17.79 19.34 1.77
C ARG A 66 -18.72 20.54 1.64
N GLY A 67 -18.31 21.69 2.20
CA GLY A 67 -19.15 22.90 2.18
C GLY A 67 -20.52 22.72 2.83
N GLY A 68 -20.64 21.93 3.88
CA GLY A 68 -21.89 21.64 4.57
C GLY A 68 -22.81 20.64 3.83
N GLN A 69 -22.34 20.02 2.75
CA GLN A 69 -23.12 19.06 1.95
C GLN A 69 -22.47 17.65 2.00
N PRO A 70 -23.30 16.59 2.04
CA PRO A 70 -22.81 15.21 1.92
C PRO A 70 -22.10 15.00 0.59
N TRP A 71 -20.95 14.32 0.64
CA TRP A 71 -20.12 14.01 -0.53
C TRP A 71 -19.72 12.53 -0.51
N ARG A 72 -19.86 11.83 -1.63
CA ARG A 72 -19.57 10.41 -1.79
C ARG A 72 -18.07 10.15 -1.94
N CYS A 73 -17.29 10.46 -0.92
CA CYS A 73 -15.82 10.41 -0.96
C CYS A 73 -15.26 9.02 -1.27
N GLY A 74 -15.89 7.95 -0.81
CA GLY A 74 -15.47 6.57 -1.12
C GLY A 74 -15.70 6.19 -2.58
N ALA A 75 -16.83 6.58 -3.14
CA ALA A 75 -17.10 6.36 -4.56
C ALA A 75 -16.14 7.16 -5.43
N ASP A 76 -15.88 8.43 -5.08
CA ASP A 76 -14.98 9.29 -5.82
C ASP A 76 -13.52 8.78 -5.78
N ALA A 77 -13.06 8.26 -4.64
CA ALA A 77 -11.73 7.62 -4.55
C ALA A 77 -11.63 6.41 -5.49
N THR A 78 -12.67 5.58 -5.52
CA THR A 78 -12.75 4.40 -6.39
C THR A 78 -12.75 4.79 -7.88
N GLU A 79 -13.57 5.78 -8.27
CA GLU A 79 -13.65 6.26 -9.65
C GLU A 79 -12.36 6.95 -10.09
N ALA A 80 -11.75 7.75 -9.24
CA ALA A 80 -10.48 8.40 -9.53
C ALA A 80 -9.38 7.37 -9.78
N LEU A 81 -9.32 6.29 -8.98
CA LEU A 81 -8.37 5.19 -9.21
C LEU A 81 -8.66 4.46 -10.52
N ARG A 82 -9.93 4.20 -10.86
CA ARG A 82 -10.31 3.63 -12.17
C ARG A 82 -9.85 4.51 -13.33
N GLY A 83 -10.08 5.81 -13.24
CA GLY A 83 -9.65 6.80 -14.24
C GLY A 83 -8.12 6.83 -14.38
N LEU A 84 -7.38 6.78 -13.26
CA LEU A 84 -5.93 6.72 -13.29
C LEU A 84 -5.45 5.46 -14.01
N LEU A 85 -6.05 4.31 -13.74
CA LEU A 85 -5.60 3.05 -14.33
C LEU A 85 -6.02 2.94 -15.81
N ALA A 86 -7.24 3.31 -16.17
CA ALA A 86 -7.77 3.33 -17.54
C ALA A 86 -7.42 2.05 -18.34
N GLY A 87 -7.46 0.88 -17.69
CA GLY A 87 -7.12 -0.41 -18.30
C GLY A 87 -5.62 -0.68 -18.46
N ARG A 88 -4.75 0.25 -18.08
CA ARG A 88 -3.29 0.07 -18.12
C ARG A 88 -2.83 -1.02 -17.14
N PRO A 89 -1.80 -1.79 -17.49
CA PRO A 89 -1.25 -2.78 -16.58
C PRO A 89 -0.60 -2.12 -15.37
N VAL A 90 -0.81 -2.71 -14.21
CA VAL A 90 -0.14 -2.34 -12.96
C VAL A 90 0.91 -3.38 -12.61
N ALA A 91 1.96 -2.95 -11.94
CA ALA A 91 2.95 -3.80 -11.31
C ALA A 91 2.85 -3.65 -9.79
N CYS A 92 2.52 -4.75 -9.10
CA CYS A 92 2.35 -4.80 -7.65
C CYS A 92 3.46 -5.65 -7.04
N THR A 93 4.33 -5.05 -6.23
CA THR A 93 5.38 -5.75 -5.46
C THR A 93 4.81 -6.14 -4.11
N PRO A 94 4.66 -7.45 -3.81
CA PRO A 94 4.20 -7.93 -2.53
C PRO A 94 5.10 -7.44 -1.39
N VAL A 95 4.48 -7.12 -0.25
CA VAL A 95 5.17 -6.70 0.98
C VAL A 95 4.77 -7.62 2.13
N ASP A 96 3.48 -8.05 2.15
CA ASP A 96 2.92 -8.86 3.23
C ASP A 96 1.64 -9.55 2.74
N ARG A 97 1.03 -10.35 3.63
CA ARG A 97 -0.33 -10.90 3.49
C ARG A 97 -1.16 -10.53 4.71
N ASP A 98 -2.37 -10.08 4.46
CA ASP A 98 -3.27 -9.76 5.56
C ASP A 98 -3.97 -11.02 6.12
N ARG A 99 -4.67 -10.83 7.24
CA ARG A 99 -5.41 -11.92 7.92
C ARG A 99 -6.52 -12.57 7.08
N PHE A 100 -6.87 -11.98 5.95
CA PHE A 100 -7.87 -12.51 5.00
C PHE A 100 -7.20 -13.20 3.80
N GLY A 101 -5.87 -13.34 3.80
CA GLY A 101 -5.09 -13.95 2.73
C GLY A 101 -4.88 -13.05 1.51
N ARG A 102 -5.29 -11.76 1.55
CA ARG A 102 -5.01 -10.84 0.45
C ARG A 102 -3.53 -10.50 0.43
N ILE A 103 -2.97 -10.37 -0.76
CA ILE A 103 -1.63 -9.80 -0.93
C ILE A 103 -1.69 -8.32 -0.54
N VAL A 104 -0.80 -7.89 0.36
CA VAL A 104 -0.56 -6.48 0.65
C VAL A 104 0.65 -6.07 -0.17
N ALA A 105 0.48 -5.10 -1.09
CA ALA A 105 1.52 -4.75 -2.04
C ALA A 105 1.64 -3.24 -2.30
N ARG A 106 2.81 -2.84 -2.76
CA ARG A 106 3.02 -1.53 -3.38
C ARG A 106 2.81 -1.67 -4.88
N CYS A 107 1.86 -0.92 -5.42
CA CYS A 107 1.49 -0.99 -6.82
C CYS A 107 1.84 0.30 -7.55
N ALA A 108 2.23 0.17 -8.80
CA ALA A 108 2.52 1.29 -9.69
C ALA A 108 1.93 1.07 -11.09
N VAL A 109 1.51 2.15 -11.74
CA VAL A 109 1.15 2.20 -13.15
C VAL A 109 2.12 3.15 -13.86
N GLU A 110 2.79 2.65 -14.91
CA GLU A 110 3.79 3.45 -15.66
C GLU A 110 4.82 4.16 -14.75
N GLY A 111 5.24 3.49 -13.68
CA GLY A 111 6.19 4.02 -12.70
C GLY A 111 5.58 4.94 -11.64
N GLN A 112 4.31 5.34 -11.76
CA GLN A 112 3.62 6.15 -10.77
C GLN A 112 3.12 5.27 -9.61
N ASP A 113 3.62 5.49 -8.40
CA ASP A 113 3.17 4.82 -7.17
C ASP A 113 1.72 5.20 -6.86
N LEU A 114 0.82 4.19 -6.86
CA LEU A 114 -0.62 4.40 -6.66
C LEU A 114 -0.94 4.91 -5.25
N GLY A 115 -0.24 4.44 -4.23
CA GLY A 115 -0.43 4.90 -2.86
C GLY A 115 -0.04 6.36 -2.69
N ALA A 116 1.12 6.76 -3.22
CA ALA A 116 1.56 8.15 -3.19
C ALA A 116 0.59 9.07 -3.93
N TRP A 117 0.07 8.63 -5.07
CA TRP A 117 -0.90 9.40 -5.83
C TRP A 117 -2.23 9.55 -5.08
N LEU A 118 -2.82 8.45 -4.57
CA LEU A 118 -4.08 8.48 -3.82
C LEU A 118 -4.01 9.40 -2.61
N VAL A 119 -2.97 9.26 -1.81
CA VAL A 119 -2.77 10.07 -0.59
C VAL A 119 -2.47 11.52 -0.96
N GLY A 120 -1.66 11.77 -1.98
CA GLY A 120 -1.33 13.12 -2.43
C GLY A 120 -2.50 13.87 -3.08
N GLN A 121 -3.49 13.17 -3.62
CA GLN A 121 -4.76 13.76 -4.07
C GLN A 121 -5.79 13.90 -2.94
N GLY A 122 -5.49 13.41 -1.73
CA GLY A 122 -6.44 13.38 -0.61
C GLY A 122 -7.61 12.42 -0.83
N LEU A 123 -7.43 11.39 -1.65
CA LEU A 123 -8.41 10.33 -1.91
C LEU A 123 -8.31 9.18 -0.91
N ALA A 124 -7.20 9.13 -0.17
CA ALA A 124 -6.94 8.18 0.90
C ALA A 124 -6.08 8.87 1.98
N VAL A 125 -5.99 8.23 3.15
CA VAL A 125 -5.08 8.64 4.23
C VAL A 125 -3.86 7.73 4.26
N ALA A 126 -2.73 8.23 4.77
CA ALA A 126 -1.57 7.41 5.07
C ALA A 126 -1.90 6.49 6.26
N TYR A 127 -1.72 5.18 6.09
CA TYR A 127 -2.00 4.20 7.13
C TYR A 127 -0.73 3.94 7.95
N THR A 128 -0.48 4.79 8.94
CA THR A 128 0.77 4.84 9.70
C THR A 128 1.02 3.63 10.60
N ASP A 129 -0.03 2.85 10.94
CA ASP A 129 0.11 1.58 11.65
C ASP A 129 0.92 0.54 10.86
N TYR A 130 0.98 0.69 9.53
CA TYR A 130 1.69 -0.21 8.64
C TYR A 130 2.87 0.44 7.92
N SER A 131 2.81 1.75 7.61
CA SER A 131 3.88 2.42 6.88
C SER A 131 3.83 3.94 7.01
N TRP A 132 4.98 4.56 7.22
CA TRP A 132 5.15 6.01 7.21
C TRP A 132 5.46 6.58 5.81
N ARG A 133 5.52 5.71 4.79
CA ARG A 133 5.95 6.05 3.43
C ARG A 133 5.17 7.23 2.83
N TYR A 134 3.88 7.31 3.07
CA TYR A 134 2.99 8.28 2.43
C TYR A 134 2.65 9.49 3.30
N VAL A 135 3.22 9.60 4.50
CA VAL A 135 3.03 10.76 5.38
C VAL A 135 3.42 12.08 4.70
N PRO A 136 4.53 12.19 3.94
CA PRO A 136 4.83 13.42 3.22
C PRO A 136 3.77 13.79 2.17
N ALA A 137 3.21 12.81 1.46
CA ALA A 137 2.14 13.04 0.49
C ALA A 137 0.85 13.50 1.17
N GLU A 138 0.53 12.91 2.34
CA GLU A 138 -0.62 13.34 3.14
C GLU A 138 -0.46 14.77 3.66
N PHE A 139 0.72 15.11 4.18
CA PHE A 139 1.02 16.47 4.62
C PHE A 139 0.78 17.48 3.49
N TRP A 140 1.24 17.16 2.28
CA TRP A 140 1.01 17.98 1.10
C TRP A 140 -0.47 18.14 0.76
N ALA A 141 -1.23 17.02 0.78
CA ALA A 141 -2.67 17.03 0.52
C ALA A 141 -3.44 17.88 1.55
N ARG A 142 -3.09 17.76 2.83
CA ARG A 142 -3.65 18.56 3.93
C ARG A 142 -3.38 20.05 3.75
N TRP A 143 -2.13 20.41 3.45
CA TRP A 143 -1.73 21.80 3.29
C TRP A 143 -2.49 22.50 2.15
N HIS A 144 -2.84 21.75 1.09
CA HIS A 144 -3.56 22.28 -0.07
C HIS A 144 -5.07 22.03 -0.03
N GLY A 145 -5.62 21.49 1.05
CA GLY A 145 -7.05 21.18 1.15
C GLY A 145 -7.55 20.21 0.08
N ARG A 146 -6.72 19.22 -0.33
CA ARG A 146 -7.07 18.29 -1.40
C ARG A 146 -8.01 17.19 -0.92
N GLY A 147 -8.97 16.84 -1.76
CA GLY A 147 -9.86 15.69 -1.52
C GLY A 147 -10.54 15.75 -0.15
N LEU A 148 -10.28 14.77 0.69
CA LEU A 148 -10.79 14.65 2.07
C LEU A 148 -10.46 15.87 2.92
N TRP A 149 -9.27 16.46 2.72
CA TRP A 149 -8.76 17.59 3.49
C TRP A 149 -9.40 18.94 3.14
N GLY A 150 -10.25 18.98 2.10
CA GLY A 150 -11.07 20.13 1.74
C GLY A 150 -12.45 20.16 2.43
N GLY A 151 -12.70 19.23 3.35
CA GLY A 151 -13.95 19.10 4.08
C GLY A 151 -13.78 18.43 5.44
N SER A 152 -14.85 17.83 5.97
CA SER A 152 -14.82 16.99 7.16
C SER A 152 -15.12 15.54 6.83
N PHE A 153 -14.46 14.62 7.50
CA PHE A 153 -14.62 13.18 7.30
C PHE A 153 -14.21 12.40 8.55
N GLN A 154 -14.82 11.24 8.73
CA GLN A 154 -14.28 10.21 9.60
C GLN A 154 -13.15 9.49 8.86
N THR A 155 -12.04 9.18 9.52
CA THR A 155 -11.05 8.31 8.91
C THR A 155 -11.68 6.97 8.54
N PRO A 156 -11.21 6.29 7.48
CA PRO A 156 -11.77 4.99 7.11
C PRO A 156 -11.76 3.99 8.26
N ALA A 157 -10.72 4.01 9.10
CA ALA A 157 -10.64 3.17 10.29
C ALA A 157 -11.70 3.51 11.35
N GLU A 158 -12.01 4.79 11.57
CA GLU A 158 -13.10 5.22 12.48
C GLU A 158 -14.46 4.83 11.92
N HIS A 159 -14.67 5.05 10.62
CA HIS A 159 -15.90 4.67 9.93
C HIS A 159 -16.19 3.16 10.09
N ARG A 160 -15.20 2.30 9.83
CA ARG A 160 -15.34 0.84 10.03
C ARG A 160 -15.62 0.46 11.49
N ARG A 161 -15.07 1.19 12.46
CA ARG A 161 -15.37 0.95 13.89
C ARG A 161 -16.78 1.32 14.27
N ALA A 162 -17.32 2.39 13.70
CA ALA A 162 -18.69 2.84 13.97
C ALA A 162 -19.77 1.91 13.37
N GLN A 163 -19.41 1.02 12.43
CA GLN A 163 -20.35 0.08 11.79
C GLN A 163 -20.33 -1.34 12.41
N ARG A 164 -19.54 -1.57 13.45
CA ARG A 164 -19.46 -2.86 14.17
C ARG A 164 -20.38 -2.90 15.38
#